data_c93dd54398bac66d7e59c30b37bc884a
#
_entry.id   c93dd54398bac66d7e59c30b37bc884a
#
_cell.length_a   1.000
_cell.length_b   1.000
_cell.length_c   1.000
_cell.angle_alpha   90.00
_cell.angle_beta   90.00
_cell.angle_gamma   90.00
#
_symmetry.space_group_name_H-M   'P 1'
#
loop_
_entity.id
_entity.type
_entity.pdbx_description
1 polymer ?
#
loop_
_entity_poly.entity_id
_entity_poly.type
_entity_poly.pdbx_seq_one_letter_code
_entity_poly.pdbx_strand_id
1 'polypeptide(L)'
;MKNLKIEIDDFHVVDGGCFLGNKRWDNGTLFNAAKGIEPYDLQLSALDLESSPWNCDTFYNFLFHAKRIENADMSFPIIQMPTGYIVDGWHRIAKAILRGDETIKCVRLKTMPEPDSIDDGSKG
;
A
#
# COMPACT_ATOMS: atom_id res chain seq x y z
N MET A 1 29.77 -19.87 21.00
CA MET A 1 29.44 -18.55 20.44
C MET A 1 27.98 -18.51 19.99
N LYS A 2 27.21 -17.56 20.47
CA LYS A 2 25.82 -17.44 20.06
C LYS A 2 25.75 -16.79 18.68
N ASN A 3 24.97 -17.39 17.79
CA ASN A 3 24.62 -16.76 16.54
C ASN A 3 23.45 -15.81 16.78
N LEU A 4 23.64 -14.55 16.43
CA LEU A 4 22.61 -13.54 16.57
C LEU A 4 21.93 -13.32 15.21
N LYS A 5 20.62 -13.37 15.23
CA LYS A 5 19.82 -13.04 14.05
C LYS A 5 19.58 -11.53 14.01
N ILE A 6 19.59 -10.98 12.82
CA ILE A 6 19.17 -9.61 12.62
C ILE A 6 17.64 -9.59 12.62
N GLU A 7 17.08 -8.77 13.49
CA GLU A 7 15.62 -8.63 13.60
C GLU A 7 15.14 -7.49 12.70
N ILE A 8 14.15 -7.79 11.88
CA ILE A 8 13.46 -6.79 11.06
C ILE A 8 12.05 -6.66 11.61
N ASP A 9 11.64 -5.44 11.92
CA ASP A 9 10.32 -5.16 12.49
C ASP A 9 9.19 -5.62 11.58
N ASP A 10 8.06 -5.99 12.17
CA ASP A 10 6.84 -6.27 11.44
C ASP A 10 6.07 -4.98 11.22
N PHE A 11 5.36 -4.93 10.10
CA PHE A 11 4.43 -3.85 9.83
C PHE A 11 3.05 -4.18 10.43
N HIS A 12 2.44 -3.20 11.07
CA HIS A 12 1.09 -3.32 11.60
C HIS A 12 0.16 -2.45 10.76
N VAL A 13 -0.89 -3.05 10.22
CA VAL A 13 -1.83 -2.38 9.29
C VAL A 13 -2.42 -1.11 9.91
N VAL A 14 -2.65 -1.10 11.22
CA VAL A 14 -3.21 0.05 11.94
C VAL A 14 -2.29 1.28 11.88
N ASP A 15 -1.00 1.10 11.61
CA ASP A 15 -0.03 2.18 11.57
C ASP A 15 0.12 2.78 10.17
N GLY A 16 -0.55 2.21 9.17
CA GLY A 16 -0.40 2.63 7.79
C GLY A 16 -1.52 3.52 7.30
N GLY A 17 -1.24 4.22 6.21
CA GLY A 17 -2.20 5.10 5.56
C GLY A 17 -1.67 5.65 4.25
N CYS A 18 -2.48 6.46 3.60
CA CYS A 18 -2.15 7.11 2.34
C CYS A 18 -2.13 8.62 2.52
N PHE A 19 -1.12 9.27 1.95
CA PHE A 19 -0.99 10.72 1.93
C PHE A 19 -1.17 11.22 0.50
N LEU A 20 -2.03 12.21 0.31
CA LEU A 20 -2.20 12.91 -0.97
C LEU A 20 -2.24 14.41 -0.68
N GLY A 21 -1.17 15.10 -1.06
CA GLY A 21 -1.02 16.51 -0.69
C GLY A 21 -0.95 16.64 0.83
N ASN A 22 -1.86 17.45 1.40
CA ASN A 22 -1.94 17.65 2.84
C ASN A 22 -2.96 16.74 3.54
N LYS A 23 -3.57 15.81 2.81
CA LYS A 23 -4.61 14.93 3.34
C LYS A 23 -4.06 13.55 3.62
N ARG A 24 -4.54 12.94 4.71
CA ARG A 24 -4.17 11.57 5.07
C ARG A 24 -5.42 10.74 5.29
N TRP A 25 -5.39 9.51 4.77
CA TRP A 25 -6.42 8.51 5.05
C TRP A 25 -5.74 7.31 5.71
N ASP A 26 -6.27 6.88 6.84
CA ASP A 26 -5.82 5.67 7.51
C ASP A 26 -6.25 4.44 6.71
N ASN A 27 -5.49 3.36 6.82
CA ASN A 27 -5.82 2.11 6.13
C ASN A 27 -7.23 1.62 6.45
N GLY A 28 -7.65 1.71 7.71
CA GLY A 28 -9.00 1.30 8.12
C GLY A 28 -10.10 2.06 7.39
N THR A 29 -9.91 3.37 7.22
CA THR A 29 -10.85 4.22 6.49
C THR A 29 -10.95 3.80 5.03
N LEU A 30 -9.80 3.51 4.39
CA LEU A 30 -9.77 3.05 3.00
C LEU A 30 -10.42 1.68 2.86
N PHE A 31 -10.13 0.75 3.76
CA PHE A 31 -10.73 -0.59 3.74
C PHE A 31 -12.25 -0.51 3.90
N ASN A 32 -12.72 0.36 4.79
CA ASN A 32 -14.16 0.55 5.00
C ASN A 32 -14.83 1.12 3.73
N ALA A 33 -14.19 2.08 3.08
CA ALA A 33 -14.70 2.67 1.84
C ALA A 33 -14.76 1.65 0.70
N ALA A 34 -13.88 0.65 0.70
CA ALA A 34 -13.81 -0.37 -0.34
C ALA A 34 -14.84 -1.49 -0.16
N LYS A 35 -15.46 -1.61 1.02
CA LYS A 35 -16.42 -2.67 1.30
C LYS A 35 -17.61 -2.58 0.35
N GLY A 36 -18.04 -3.73 -0.16
CA GLY A 36 -19.19 -3.82 -1.03
C GLY A 36 -18.96 -3.43 -2.48
N ILE A 37 -17.75 -2.99 -2.83
CA ILE A 37 -17.39 -2.69 -4.22
C ILE A 37 -16.81 -3.97 -4.83
N GLU A 38 -17.33 -4.36 -6.00
CA GLU A 38 -16.87 -5.55 -6.69
C GLU A 38 -15.44 -5.33 -7.22
N PRO A 39 -14.49 -6.21 -6.86
CA PRO A 39 -13.13 -6.12 -7.41
C PRO A 39 -13.09 -6.45 -8.90
N TYR A 40 -12.10 -5.90 -9.60
CA TYR A 40 -11.82 -6.25 -10.98
C TYR A 40 -10.34 -6.65 -11.13
N ASP A 41 -10.01 -7.22 -12.27
CA ASP A 41 -8.63 -7.62 -12.58
C ASP A 41 -7.88 -6.43 -13.19
N LEU A 42 -6.97 -5.84 -12.41
CA LEU A 42 -6.11 -4.77 -12.89
C LEU A 42 -4.91 -5.39 -13.59
N GLN A 43 -4.63 -4.94 -14.82
CA GLN A 43 -3.44 -5.35 -15.57
C GLN A 43 -2.19 -4.76 -14.92
N LEU A 44 -1.28 -5.61 -14.46
CA LEU A 44 -0.04 -5.14 -13.82
C LEU A 44 0.84 -4.36 -14.79
N SER A 45 0.79 -4.70 -16.10
CA SER A 45 1.55 -3.99 -17.12
C SER A 45 1.09 -2.55 -17.35
N ALA A 46 -0.08 -2.17 -16.84
CA ALA A 46 -0.60 -0.81 -16.96
C ALA A 46 -0.09 0.13 -15.85
N LEU A 47 0.63 -0.42 -14.86
CA LEU A 47 1.12 0.38 -13.74
C LEU A 47 2.41 1.11 -14.09
N ASP A 48 2.56 2.31 -13.51
CA ASP A 48 3.80 3.07 -13.60
C ASP A 48 4.78 2.57 -12.54
N LEU A 49 5.87 1.95 -12.97
CA LEU A 49 6.91 1.43 -12.09
C LEU A 49 8.14 2.34 -12.05
N GLU A 50 8.08 3.51 -12.66
CA GLU A 50 9.20 4.46 -12.70
C GLU A 50 9.37 5.18 -11.36
N SER A 51 8.29 5.33 -10.60
CA SER A 51 8.31 6.00 -9.29
C SER A 51 8.25 4.96 -8.18
N SER A 52 8.99 5.21 -7.08
CA SER A 52 8.92 4.35 -5.90
C SER A 52 7.73 4.74 -5.03
N PRO A 53 6.90 3.79 -4.61
CA PRO A 53 5.76 4.10 -3.75
C PRO A 53 6.15 4.36 -2.29
N TRP A 54 7.41 4.11 -1.92
CA TRP A 54 7.93 4.34 -0.56
C TRP A 54 9.39 4.76 -0.63
N ASN A 55 9.86 5.39 0.44
CA ASN A 55 11.26 5.73 0.59
C ASN A 55 12.06 4.50 1.03
N CYS A 56 13.28 4.38 0.52
CA CYS A 56 14.17 3.27 0.82
C CYS A 56 15.59 3.81 1.01
N ASP A 57 15.79 4.60 2.09
CA ASP A 57 17.02 5.36 2.29
C ASP A 57 18.15 4.52 2.90
N THR A 58 17.81 3.41 3.57
CA THR A 58 18.79 2.54 4.21
C THR A 58 18.57 1.10 3.78
N PHE A 59 19.61 0.28 3.94
CA PHE A 59 19.48 -1.16 3.66
C PHE A 59 18.45 -1.81 4.60
N TYR A 60 18.37 -1.32 5.84
CA TYR A 60 17.33 -1.79 6.76
C TYR A 60 15.92 -1.53 6.19
N ASN A 61 15.68 -0.33 5.66
CA ASN A 61 14.38 -0.01 5.05
C ASN A 61 14.07 -0.90 3.86
N PHE A 62 15.09 -1.19 3.04
CA PHE A 62 14.93 -2.14 1.94
C PHE A 62 14.49 -3.51 2.46
N LEU A 63 15.16 -4.02 3.49
CA LEU A 63 14.82 -5.32 4.07
C LEU A 63 13.44 -5.33 4.71
N PHE A 64 13.06 -4.22 5.36
CA PHE A 64 11.73 -4.07 5.94
C PHE A 64 10.64 -4.19 4.87
N HIS A 65 10.80 -3.49 3.75
CA HIS A 65 9.85 -3.58 2.65
C HIS A 65 9.87 -4.93 1.96
N ALA A 66 11.06 -5.54 1.82
CA ALA A 66 11.18 -6.89 1.27
C ALA A 66 10.41 -7.91 2.13
N LYS A 67 10.51 -7.79 3.43
CA LYS A 67 9.77 -8.63 4.37
C LYS A 67 8.26 -8.43 4.23
N ARG A 68 7.81 -7.17 4.10
CA ARG A 68 6.39 -6.86 3.87
C ARG A 68 5.89 -7.46 2.57
N ILE A 69 6.70 -7.41 1.50
CA ILE A 69 6.35 -8.00 0.21
C ILE A 69 6.19 -9.52 0.36
N GLU A 70 7.16 -10.17 1.01
CA GLU A 70 7.13 -11.62 1.21
C GLU A 70 5.91 -12.05 2.02
N ASN A 71 5.55 -11.27 3.04
CA ASN A 71 4.45 -11.59 3.96
C ASN A 71 3.10 -11.02 3.52
N ALA A 72 3.03 -10.35 2.37
CA ALA A 72 1.80 -9.73 1.92
C ALA A 72 0.69 -10.76 1.73
N ASP A 73 -0.49 -10.45 2.26
CA ASP A 73 -1.66 -11.31 2.15
C ASP A 73 -2.39 -11.01 0.84
N MET A 74 -2.29 -11.94 -0.11
CA MET A 74 -2.83 -11.77 -1.45
C MET A 74 -4.34 -12.04 -1.54
N SER A 75 -4.99 -12.39 -0.42
CA SER A 75 -6.43 -12.61 -0.41
C SER A 75 -7.26 -11.33 -0.44
N PHE A 76 -6.62 -10.19 -0.16
CA PHE A 76 -7.30 -8.89 -0.18
C PHE A 76 -6.99 -8.14 -1.48
N PRO A 77 -8.01 -7.50 -2.10
CA PRO A 77 -7.75 -6.66 -3.28
C PRO A 77 -6.97 -5.40 -2.89
N ILE A 78 -6.24 -4.85 -3.86
CA ILE A 78 -5.65 -3.53 -3.71
C ILE A 78 -6.74 -2.47 -3.92
N ILE A 79 -6.45 -1.22 -3.57
CA ILE A 79 -7.45 -0.14 -3.61
C ILE A 79 -6.92 1.00 -4.47
N GLN A 80 -7.76 1.42 -5.44
CA GLN A 80 -7.53 2.62 -6.25
C GLN A 80 -8.50 3.72 -5.85
N MET A 81 -8.03 4.96 -5.90
CA MET A 81 -8.92 6.11 -5.83
C MET A 81 -9.66 6.29 -7.17
N PRO A 82 -10.68 7.18 -7.25
CA PRO A 82 -11.48 7.34 -8.47
C PRO A 82 -10.67 7.68 -9.73
N THR A 83 -9.53 8.33 -9.58
CA THR A 83 -8.65 8.68 -10.71
C THR A 83 -7.77 7.54 -11.18
N GLY A 84 -7.77 6.39 -10.48
CA GLY A 84 -6.95 5.23 -10.81
C GLY A 84 -5.65 5.14 -10.03
N TYR A 85 -5.31 6.15 -9.23
CA TYR A 85 -4.12 6.12 -8.40
C TYR A 85 -4.25 5.05 -7.32
N ILE A 86 -3.17 4.30 -7.07
CA ILE A 86 -3.17 3.24 -6.05
C ILE A 86 -2.98 3.88 -4.68
N VAL A 87 -3.93 3.66 -3.78
CA VAL A 87 -3.88 4.20 -2.42
C VAL A 87 -3.54 3.14 -1.38
N ASP A 88 -3.67 1.86 -1.71
CA ASP A 88 -3.32 0.75 -0.83
C ASP A 88 -2.95 -0.48 -1.63
N GLY A 89 -1.87 -1.15 -1.25
CA GLY A 89 -1.54 -2.46 -1.78
C GLY A 89 -0.25 -2.55 -2.59
N TRP A 90 0.66 -1.57 -2.54
CA TRP A 90 1.89 -1.64 -3.32
C TRP A 90 2.77 -2.84 -2.99
N HIS A 91 2.77 -3.33 -1.73
CA HIS A 91 3.52 -4.54 -1.35
C HIS A 91 2.89 -5.79 -1.99
N ARG A 92 1.56 -5.82 -2.11
CA ARG A 92 0.86 -6.91 -2.82
C ARG A 92 1.12 -6.84 -4.31
N ILE A 93 1.17 -5.64 -4.89
CA ILE A 93 1.55 -5.44 -6.29
C ILE A 93 2.96 -5.99 -6.54
N ALA A 94 3.92 -5.62 -5.70
CA ALA A 94 5.29 -6.09 -5.83
C ALA A 94 5.35 -7.63 -5.78
N LYS A 95 4.65 -8.23 -4.82
CA LYS A 95 4.61 -9.69 -4.70
C LYS A 95 4.01 -10.35 -5.94
N ALA A 96 2.92 -9.81 -6.47
CA ALA A 96 2.27 -10.33 -7.67
C ALA A 96 3.21 -10.28 -8.88
N ILE A 97 3.91 -9.16 -9.07
CA ILE A 97 4.86 -8.99 -10.18
C ILE A 97 6.01 -10.01 -10.04
N LEU A 98 6.58 -10.13 -8.84
CA LEU A 98 7.73 -11.00 -8.60
C LEU A 98 7.39 -12.48 -8.80
N ARG A 99 6.17 -12.89 -8.53
CA ARG A 99 5.76 -14.28 -8.76
C ARG A 99 5.23 -14.52 -10.18
N GLY A 100 5.21 -13.49 -11.03
CA GLY A 100 4.86 -13.63 -12.44
C GLY A 100 3.38 -13.51 -12.78
N ASP A 101 2.57 -12.94 -11.89
CA ASP A 101 1.15 -12.71 -12.18
C ASP A 101 0.99 -11.64 -13.28
N GLU A 102 -0.08 -11.75 -14.05
CA GLU A 102 -0.41 -10.76 -15.09
C GLU A 102 -1.39 -9.71 -14.57
N THR A 103 -2.24 -10.09 -13.62
CA THR A 103 -3.28 -9.22 -13.06
C THR A 103 -3.28 -9.30 -11.54
N ILE A 104 -3.94 -8.33 -10.92
CA ILE A 104 -4.18 -8.32 -9.47
C ILE A 104 -5.60 -7.82 -9.23
N LYS A 105 -6.28 -8.40 -8.23
CA LYS A 105 -7.62 -7.94 -7.85
C LYS A 105 -7.53 -6.54 -7.27
N CYS A 106 -8.39 -5.65 -7.76
CA CYS A 106 -8.39 -4.25 -7.41
C CYS A 106 -9.81 -3.74 -7.22
N VAL A 107 -9.99 -2.97 -6.15
CA VAL A 107 -11.23 -2.22 -5.91
C VAL A 107 -10.98 -0.78 -6.27
N ARG A 108 -11.79 -0.20 -7.16
CA ARG A 108 -11.71 1.22 -7.49
C ARG A 108 -12.82 1.96 -6.74
N LEU A 109 -12.43 2.89 -5.88
CA LEU A 109 -13.37 3.69 -5.12
C LEU A 109 -14.14 4.61 -6.06
N LYS A 110 -15.43 4.80 -5.81
CA LYS A 110 -16.28 5.72 -6.59
C LYS A 110 -16.04 7.16 -6.16
N THR A 111 -15.86 7.37 -4.85
CA THR A 111 -15.53 8.66 -4.24
C THR A 111 -14.55 8.42 -3.12
N MET A 112 -13.72 9.42 -2.81
CA MET A 112 -12.86 9.35 -1.66
C MET A 112 -13.65 9.66 -0.40
N PRO A 113 -13.43 8.92 0.71
CA PRO A 113 -14.01 9.29 1.99
C PRO A 113 -13.38 10.58 2.51
N GLU A 114 -13.96 11.16 3.55
CA GLU A 114 -13.33 12.27 4.24
C GLU A 114 -11.97 11.85 4.78
N PRO A 115 -10.94 12.69 4.65
CA PRO A 115 -9.62 12.36 5.19
C PRO A 115 -9.64 12.32 6.71
N ASP A 116 -8.83 11.46 7.29
CA ASP A 116 -8.71 11.34 8.74
C ASP A 116 -7.95 12.51 9.35
N SER A 117 -7.06 13.11 8.59
CA SER A 117 -6.36 14.32 9.01
C SER A 117 -5.98 15.18 7.82
N ILE A 118 -5.86 16.48 8.08
CA ILE A 118 -5.43 17.46 7.09
C ILE A 118 -4.34 18.30 7.73
N ASP A 119 -3.17 18.36 7.08
CA ASP A 119 -2.10 19.27 7.49
C ASP A 119 -2.32 20.59 6.77
N ASP A 120 -2.79 21.59 7.49
CA ASP A 120 -3.09 22.91 6.95
C ASP A 120 -1.90 23.85 6.96
N GLY A 121 -0.72 23.35 7.37
CA GLY A 121 0.49 24.14 7.45
C GLY A 121 0.53 25.09 8.65
N SER A 122 -0.52 25.16 9.44
CA SER A 122 -0.53 25.99 10.63
C SER A 122 0.02 25.23 11.82
N LYS A 123 1.33 25.12 11.89
CA LYS A 123 1.98 24.56 13.07
C LYS A 123 2.23 25.68 14.05
N GLY A 124 1.50 25.58 15.12
CA GLY A 124 1.72 26.46 16.24
C GLY A 124 3.03 26.18 16.94
#